data_588ae235b5a0d58ec80231050873c294
#
_entry.id   588ae235b5a0d58ec80231050873c294
#
_cell.length_a   1.000
_cell.length_b   1.000
_cell.length_c   1.000
_cell.angle_alpha   90.00
_cell.angle_beta   90.00
_cell.angle_gamma   90.00
#
_symmetry.space_group_name_H-M   'P 1'
#
loop_
_entity.id
_entity.type
_entity.pdbx_description
1 polymer ?
#
loop_
_entity_poly.entity_id
_entity_poly.type
_entity_poly.pdbx_seq_one_letter_code
_entity_poly.pdbx_strand_id
1 'polypeptide(L)'
;MAEEIIGKVSATDKNPSTINEFYFWTKAGYKLSPFDVIKVDHIDDSVTFGVIEEICHVTDSASHFASYISSDFGDVTPQSEGNTDRLAFNYVKARVVGNTGNIYTPVLHGRHVRLCSVDDIQSALGLKGVKNPLTCGYLEMYGEKVPVEINADFLVGPDGAHLNISGISGLACKTSYTMFLLNALQQKYIKALEDDEEVQSIAFVLFNVKGRDLLSLDKKGNLDKTNQDIYDMLHMEAKPFSNVHYYYPYSDNEIHAKTYADKHYVMTQFDHDKNASKYKYSYKFSKEKLEFLFANEEDPTGTLASIITWINNEGAPFSGCGTWHEIFCRGQIRNRCGTQAGI
;
A
#
# COMPACT_ATOMS: atom_id res chain seq x y z
N MET A 1 17.43 23.66 -10.59
CA MET A 1 16.32 24.18 -9.75
C MET A 1 16.60 24.07 -8.25
N ALA A 2 17.43 23.18 -7.78
CA ALA A 2 17.67 22.93 -6.35
C ALA A 2 18.29 24.08 -5.52
N GLU A 3 18.77 25.13 -6.12
CA GLU A 3 19.37 26.29 -5.42
C GLU A 3 18.53 27.57 -5.48
N GLU A 4 17.37 27.52 -6.09
CA GLU A 4 16.50 28.68 -6.21
C GLU A 4 15.94 29.09 -4.84
N ILE A 5 16.15 30.38 -4.48
CA ILE A 5 15.55 30.97 -3.28
C ILE A 5 14.08 31.26 -3.54
N ILE A 6 13.23 30.52 -2.83
CA ILE A 6 11.76 30.62 -2.97
C ILE A 6 11.11 31.54 -1.95
N GLY A 7 11.83 31.85 -0.86
CA GLY A 7 11.28 32.70 0.19
C GLY A 7 12.28 32.96 1.32
N LYS A 8 11.76 33.57 2.41
CA LYS A 8 12.52 33.85 3.64
C LYS A 8 11.71 33.49 4.86
N VAL A 9 12.41 32.97 5.88
CA VAL A 9 11.80 32.64 7.18
C VAL A 9 11.25 33.91 7.82
N SER A 10 10.02 33.81 8.32
CA SER A 10 9.29 34.89 9.01
C SER A 10 8.86 34.40 10.39
N ALA A 11 9.61 34.76 11.41
CA ALA A 11 9.24 34.50 12.79
C ALA A 11 8.61 35.74 13.40
N THR A 12 7.43 35.60 13.99
CA THR A 12 6.68 36.68 14.64
C THR A 12 6.24 36.25 16.04
N ASP A 13 5.78 37.19 16.87
CA ASP A 13 5.26 36.88 18.21
C ASP A 13 4.08 35.90 18.17
N LYS A 14 3.24 35.98 17.12
CA LYS A 14 2.09 35.08 16.96
C LYS A 14 2.45 33.74 16.33
N ASN A 15 3.46 33.74 15.47
CA ASN A 15 3.91 32.56 14.75
C ASN A 15 5.44 32.49 14.85
N PRO A 16 5.99 32.07 16.01
CA PRO A 16 7.42 31.93 16.21
C PRO A 16 7.95 30.70 15.49
N SER A 17 9.22 30.75 15.08
CA SER A 17 9.92 29.51 14.74
C SER A 17 10.17 28.70 16.01
N THR A 18 9.92 27.42 15.94
CA THR A 18 10.17 26.45 17.02
C THR A 18 11.09 25.34 16.55
N ILE A 19 11.40 24.40 17.41
CA ILE A 19 12.16 23.19 17.04
C ILE A 19 11.38 22.25 16.10
N ASN A 20 10.04 22.39 16.07
CA ASN A 20 9.16 21.51 15.31
C ASN A 20 8.64 22.14 14.03
N GLU A 21 8.56 23.48 13.98
CA GLU A 21 7.96 24.18 12.84
C GLU A 21 8.55 25.57 12.66
N PHE A 22 8.53 26.04 11.43
CA PHE A 22 8.84 27.41 11.07
C PHE A 22 7.91 27.93 9.97
N TYR A 23 7.92 29.24 9.79
CA TYR A 23 7.09 29.93 8.83
C TYR A 23 7.95 30.71 7.87
N PHE A 24 7.53 30.81 6.62
CA PHE A 24 8.20 31.64 5.64
C PHE A 24 7.22 32.27 4.69
N TRP A 25 7.64 33.35 4.06
CA TRP A 25 6.87 33.97 3.00
C TRP A 25 7.50 33.69 1.63
N THR A 26 6.63 33.58 0.62
CA THR A 26 7.00 33.44 -0.79
C THR A 26 6.09 34.31 -1.67
N LYS A 27 6.51 34.58 -2.91
CA LYS A 27 5.70 35.34 -3.86
C LYS A 27 4.37 34.65 -4.11
N ALA A 28 3.29 35.42 -4.27
CA ALA A 28 1.93 34.88 -4.48
C ALA A 28 1.81 33.92 -5.66
N GLY A 29 2.55 34.15 -6.74
CA GLY A 29 2.51 33.29 -7.93
C GLY A 29 3.47 32.10 -7.93
N TYR A 30 4.19 31.84 -6.83
CA TYR A 30 5.11 30.71 -6.74
C TYR A 30 4.34 29.41 -6.48
N LYS A 31 4.64 28.36 -7.28
CA LYS A 31 3.96 27.05 -7.17
C LYS A 31 4.64 26.21 -6.12
N LEU A 32 3.95 25.99 -5.03
CA LEU A 32 4.30 25.06 -3.95
C LEU A 32 3.12 24.14 -3.69
N SER A 33 3.37 22.96 -3.18
CA SER A 33 2.35 21.98 -2.82
C SER A 33 2.52 21.54 -1.36
N PRO A 34 1.41 21.20 -0.67
CA PRO A 34 1.51 20.49 0.60
C PRO A 34 2.35 19.21 0.41
N PHE A 35 3.15 18.88 1.42
CA PHE A 35 4.12 17.79 1.46
C PHE A 35 5.41 18.02 0.66
N ASP A 36 5.58 19.11 -0.06
CA ASP A 36 6.87 19.46 -0.65
C ASP A 36 7.93 19.61 0.44
N VAL A 37 9.14 19.10 0.16
CA VAL A 37 10.30 19.21 1.06
C VAL A 37 11.13 20.43 0.67
N ILE A 38 11.42 21.27 1.64
CA ILE A 38 12.22 22.50 1.48
C ILE A 38 13.42 22.48 2.41
N LYS A 39 14.42 23.30 2.10
CA LYS A 39 15.62 23.47 2.93
C LYS A 39 15.84 24.92 3.30
N VAL A 40 16.42 25.12 4.50
CA VAL A 40 16.75 26.44 5.06
C VAL A 40 18.16 26.43 5.60
N ASP A 41 18.92 27.48 5.29
CA ASP A 41 20.25 27.69 5.88
C ASP A 41 20.11 27.87 7.39
N HIS A 42 20.90 27.15 8.15
CA HIS A 42 20.86 27.20 9.61
C HIS A 42 22.23 27.65 10.20
N ILE A 43 22.37 27.58 11.51
CA ILE A 43 23.65 27.90 12.19
C ILE A 43 24.68 26.80 11.91
N ASP A 44 25.97 27.14 12.07
CA ASP A 44 27.11 26.24 11.91
C ASP A 44 27.15 25.56 10.52
N ASP A 45 26.81 26.31 9.47
CA ASP A 45 26.76 25.86 8.09
C ASP A 45 25.87 24.61 7.87
N SER A 46 24.97 24.35 8.81
CA SER A 46 24.00 23.26 8.70
C SER A 46 22.79 23.67 7.88
N VAL A 47 22.02 22.69 7.46
CA VAL A 47 20.77 22.86 6.71
C VAL A 47 19.64 22.18 7.48
N THR A 48 18.55 22.92 7.71
CA THR A 48 17.31 22.37 8.25
C THR A 48 16.35 22.05 7.12
N PHE A 49 15.79 20.87 7.16
CA PHE A 49 14.76 20.42 6.23
C PHE A 49 13.36 20.58 6.84
N GLY A 50 12.41 21.03 6.02
CA GLY A 50 11.01 21.14 6.40
C GLY A 50 10.08 20.56 5.35
N VAL A 51 8.95 20.03 5.80
CA VAL A 51 7.85 19.60 4.93
C VAL A 51 6.73 20.64 5.01
N ILE A 52 6.23 21.10 3.88
CA ILE A 52 5.14 22.07 3.80
C ILE A 52 3.85 21.42 4.32
N GLU A 53 3.24 22.04 5.35
CA GLU A 53 1.97 21.60 5.92
C GLU A 53 0.79 22.45 5.40
N GLU A 54 0.98 23.78 5.32
CA GLU A 54 -0.07 24.70 4.99
C GLU A 54 0.48 25.87 4.17
N ILE A 55 -0.31 26.34 3.21
CA ILE A 55 -0.02 27.49 2.37
C ILE A 55 -1.22 28.44 2.45
N CYS A 56 -1.00 29.64 2.95
CA CYS A 56 -2.02 30.67 3.08
C CYS A 56 -1.68 31.87 2.21
N HIS A 57 -2.65 32.42 1.50
CA HIS A 57 -2.54 33.67 0.78
C HIS A 57 -2.92 34.82 1.69
N VAL A 58 -2.07 35.84 1.81
CA VAL A 58 -2.26 36.99 2.68
C VAL A 58 -2.14 38.28 1.88
N THR A 59 -3.04 39.20 2.14
CA THR A 59 -3.02 40.53 1.57
C THR A 59 -3.00 41.61 2.67
N ASP A 60 -2.77 42.86 2.31
CA ASP A 60 -2.80 44.01 3.19
C ASP A 60 -4.24 44.45 3.63
N SER A 61 -5.25 43.67 3.21
CA SER A 61 -6.65 44.00 3.58
C SER A 61 -6.93 43.64 5.05
N ALA A 62 -7.48 44.58 5.80
CA ALA A 62 -7.82 44.41 7.20
C ALA A 62 -9.01 43.44 7.43
N SER A 63 -9.87 43.26 6.44
CA SER A 63 -11.03 42.36 6.51
C SER A 63 -11.57 42.04 5.11
N HIS A 64 -12.39 41.01 5.00
CA HIS A 64 -13.11 40.70 3.75
C HIS A 64 -14.03 41.86 3.31
N PHE A 65 -14.61 42.58 4.28
CA PHE A 65 -15.42 43.75 4.00
C PHE A 65 -14.60 44.92 3.44
N ALA A 66 -13.42 45.18 3.99
CA ALA A 66 -12.49 46.15 3.46
C ALA A 66 -12.02 45.81 2.03
N SER A 67 -11.80 44.54 1.77
CA SER A 67 -11.49 44.04 0.42
C SER A 67 -12.64 44.28 -0.56
N TYR A 68 -13.88 43.98 -0.14
CA TYR A 68 -15.08 44.20 -0.93
C TYR A 68 -15.27 45.67 -1.30
N ILE A 69 -15.17 46.59 -0.33
CA ILE A 69 -15.30 48.05 -0.56
C ILE A 69 -14.22 48.54 -1.52
N SER A 70 -12.97 48.08 -1.36
CA SER A 70 -11.86 48.55 -2.20
C SER A 70 -11.88 47.97 -3.62
N SER A 71 -12.73 46.99 -3.89
CA SER A 71 -12.99 46.42 -5.20
C SER A 71 -14.30 46.98 -5.80
N ASP A 72 -14.53 48.27 -5.67
CA ASP A 72 -15.73 48.97 -6.17
C ASP A 72 -17.04 48.22 -5.83
N PHE A 73 -17.20 47.89 -4.54
CA PHE A 73 -18.34 47.15 -4.00
C PHE A 73 -18.59 45.78 -4.67
N GLY A 74 -17.50 45.07 -5.00
CA GLY A 74 -17.55 43.69 -5.50
C GLY A 74 -17.70 43.60 -7.02
N ASP A 75 -17.36 44.65 -7.75
CA ASP A 75 -17.22 44.56 -9.21
C ASP A 75 -16.08 43.58 -9.52
N VAL A 76 -16.41 42.49 -10.22
CA VAL A 76 -15.47 41.44 -10.62
C VAL A 76 -14.89 41.73 -12.02
N THR A 77 -15.35 42.77 -12.71
CA THR A 77 -14.82 43.15 -14.01
C THR A 77 -13.64 44.11 -13.86
N PRO A 78 -12.47 43.82 -14.43
CA PRO A 78 -11.34 44.77 -14.38
C PRO A 78 -11.67 45.99 -15.22
N GLN A 79 -12.00 47.10 -14.57
CA GLN A 79 -12.43 48.35 -15.24
C GLN A 79 -11.33 49.33 -15.56
N SER A 80 -10.10 49.19 -15.14
CA SER A 80 -9.06 50.15 -15.53
C SER A 80 -7.64 49.66 -15.28
N GLU A 81 -6.73 50.08 -16.15
CA GLU A 81 -5.29 49.98 -16.03
C GLU A 81 -4.66 50.67 -14.80
N GLY A 82 -5.49 51.20 -13.89
CA GLY A 82 -5.06 51.97 -12.73
C GLY A 82 -5.30 51.32 -11.38
N ASN A 83 -5.86 50.12 -11.31
CA ASN A 83 -6.02 49.41 -10.05
C ASN A 83 -4.68 48.79 -9.65
N THR A 84 -3.97 49.44 -8.75
CA THR A 84 -2.74 48.91 -8.16
C THR A 84 -3.07 47.60 -7.46
N ASP A 85 -2.46 46.50 -7.95
CA ASP A 85 -2.53 45.20 -7.30
C ASP A 85 -2.16 45.36 -5.82
N ARG A 86 -3.02 44.85 -4.94
CA ARG A 86 -2.75 44.90 -3.51
C ARG A 86 -1.46 44.09 -3.22
N LEU A 87 -0.71 44.58 -2.25
CA LEU A 87 0.42 43.80 -1.75
C LEU A 87 -0.07 42.47 -1.22
N ALA A 88 0.39 41.40 -1.83
CA ALA A 88 0.03 40.04 -1.50
C ALA A 88 1.24 39.13 -1.53
N PHE A 89 1.22 38.13 -0.66
CA PHE A 89 2.24 37.08 -0.63
C PHE A 89 1.63 35.80 -0.09
N ASN A 90 2.29 34.68 -0.35
CA ASN A 90 1.93 33.44 0.30
C ASN A 90 2.73 33.27 1.58
N TYR A 91 2.03 32.89 2.61
CA TYR A 91 2.55 32.53 3.92
C TYR A 91 2.49 31.01 4.06
N VAL A 92 3.59 30.39 4.39
CA VAL A 92 3.75 28.95 4.37
C VAL A 92 4.20 28.47 5.76
N LYS A 93 3.53 27.44 6.26
CA LYS A 93 3.91 26.70 7.45
C LYS A 93 4.64 25.44 7.05
N ALA A 94 5.81 25.20 7.62
CA ALA A 94 6.60 24.00 7.38
C ALA A 94 6.96 23.30 8.69
N ARG A 95 6.81 21.99 8.72
CA ARG A 95 7.25 21.12 9.83
C ARG A 95 8.70 20.75 9.63
N VAL A 96 9.52 20.91 10.66
CA VAL A 96 10.92 20.46 10.67
C VAL A 96 10.96 18.92 10.68
N VAL A 97 11.70 18.34 9.75
CA VAL A 97 11.88 16.88 9.63
C VAL A 97 13.32 16.44 9.88
N GLY A 98 14.29 17.35 9.84
CA GLY A 98 15.68 17.03 10.12
C GLY A 98 16.61 18.23 9.97
N ASN A 99 17.85 18.04 10.40
CA ASN A 99 18.94 18.99 10.23
C ASN A 99 20.25 18.21 10.00
N THR A 100 21.07 18.66 9.08
CA THR A 100 22.34 17.98 8.71
C THR A 100 23.35 17.92 9.85
N GLY A 101 23.28 18.85 10.79
CA GLY A 101 24.18 18.93 11.98
C GLY A 101 23.54 18.40 13.27
N ASN A 102 22.34 17.80 13.23
CA ASN A 102 21.55 17.42 14.40
C ASN A 102 21.32 18.59 15.38
N ILE A 103 21.14 19.80 14.84
CA ILE A 103 20.92 21.02 15.62
C ILE A 103 19.42 21.19 15.86
N TYR A 104 19.02 21.27 17.14
CA TYR A 104 17.63 21.38 17.58
C TYR A 104 17.25 22.80 18.05
N THR A 105 17.95 23.83 17.57
CA THR A 105 17.54 25.21 17.77
C THR A 105 16.54 25.63 16.69
N PRO A 106 15.62 26.58 16.97
CA PRO A 106 14.70 27.10 15.97
C PRO A 106 15.43 27.78 14.81
N VAL A 107 14.88 27.65 13.61
CA VAL A 107 15.38 28.36 12.42
C VAL A 107 15.26 29.87 12.62
N LEU A 108 16.33 30.61 12.32
CA LEU A 108 16.38 32.05 12.55
C LEU A 108 15.55 32.82 11.50
N HIS A 109 14.95 33.93 11.94
CA HIS A 109 14.26 34.87 11.06
C HIS A 109 15.17 35.36 9.92
N GLY A 110 14.59 35.56 8.74
CA GLY A 110 15.25 36.13 7.57
C GLY A 110 16.14 35.16 6.78
N ARG A 111 16.31 33.90 7.25
CA ARG A 111 17.07 32.90 6.51
C ARG A 111 16.36 32.55 5.20
N HIS A 112 17.18 32.20 4.18
CA HIS A 112 16.64 31.85 2.87
C HIS A 112 16.06 30.43 2.85
N VAL A 113 14.90 30.31 2.22
CA VAL A 113 14.25 29.04 1.96
C VAL A 113 14.49 28.67 0.49
N ARG A 114 14.87 27.41 0.24
CA ARG A 114 15.14 26.88 -1.11
C ARG A 114 14.42 25.57 -1.34
N LEU A 115 14.26 25.24 -2.62
CA LEU A 115 13.84 23.88 -3.03
C LEU A 115 14.96 22.88 -2.72
N CYS A 116 14.56 21.64 -2.44
CA CYS A 116 15.46 20.52 -2.22
C CYS A 116 15.85 19.86 -3.55
N SER A 117 17.07 19.39 -3.65
CA SER A 117 17.47 18.41 -4.68
C SER A 117 16.94 17.02 -4.31
N VAL A 118 17.01 16.08 -5.24
CA VAL A 118 16.68 14.66 -4.98
C VAL A 118 17.48 14.12 -3.78
N ASP A 119 18.75 14.46 -3.71
CA ASP A 119 19.66 14.06 -2.63
C ASP A 119 19.25 14.66 -1.27
N ASP A 120 18.83 15.93 -1.26
CA ASP A 120 18.29 16.60 -0.08
C ASP A 120 16.99 15.94 0.40
N ILE A 121 16.07 15.61 -0.53
CA ILE A 121 14.79 14.93 -0.20
C ILE A 121 15.05 13.57 0.43
N GLN A 122 15.96 12.78 -0.17
CA GLN A 122 16.34 11.49 0.39
C GLN A 122 16.95 11.61 1.78
N SER A 123 17.78 12.63 2.01
CA SER A 123 18.38 12.91 3.32
C SER A 123 17.33 13.36 4.33
N ALA A 124 16.46 14.30 3.95
CA ALA A 124 15.41 14.86 4.80
C ALA A 124 14.42 13.80 5.29
N LEU A 125 14.05 12.88 4.42
CA LEU A 125 13.07 11.83 4.70
C LEU A 125 13.71 10.53 5.25
N GLY A 126 15.03 10.51 5.45
CA GLY A 126 15.73 9.33 5.98
C GLY A 126 15.74 8.14 5.02
N LEU A 127 15.65 8.39 3.70
CA LEU A 127 15.61 7.34 2.67
C LEU A 127 17.02 6.84 2.33
N LYS A 128 18.07 7.50 2.81
CA LYS A 128 19.45 7.06 2.61
C LYS A 128 19.86 6.01 3.64
N GLY A 129 20.53 4.97 3.18
CA GLY A 129 21.08 3.94 4.06
C GLY A 129 20.03 3.03 4.72
N VAL A 130 18.87 2.86 4.08
CA VAL A 130 17.87 1.88 4.50
C VAL A 130 18.51 0.49 4.49
N LYS A 131 18.44 -0.21 5.61
CA LYS A 131 18.88 -1.61 5.69
C LYS A 131 17.93 -2.48 4.89
N ASN A 132 18.48 -3.46 4.17
CA ASN A 132 17.69 -4.39 3.36
C ASN A 132 16.64 -3.68 2.48
N PRO A 133 17.06 -2.71 1.60
CA PRO A 133 16.13 -1.81 0.91
C PRO A 133 15.20 -2.57 -0.04
N LEU A 134 13.94 -2.19 -0.03
CA LEU A 134 12.91 -2.63 -0.97
C LEU A 134 12.23 -1.42 -1.56
N THR A 135 12.23 -1.31 -2.87
CA THR A 135 11.52 -0.26 -3.59
C THR A 135 10.02 -0.36 -3.33
N CYS A 136 9.42 0.71 -2.81
CA CYS A 136 7.98 0.76 -2.52
C CYS A 136 7.21 1.81 -3.35
N GLY A 137 7.90 2.54 -4.21
CA GLY A 137 7.31 3.55 -5.07
C GLY A 137 8.21 4.76 -5.26
N TYR A 138 7.61 5.90 -5.57
CA TYR A 138 8.33 7.17 -5.69
C TYR A 138 7.48 8.33 -5.18
N LEU A 139 8.15 9.40 -4.79
CA LEU A 139 7.55 10.71 -4.54
C LEU A 139 7.79 11.62 -5.74
N GLU A 140 6.81 12.41 -6.11
CA GLU A 140 6.94 13.42 -7.16
C GLU A 140 6.88 14.80 -6.52
N MET A 141 7.98 15.56 -6.64
CA MET A 141 8.12 16.91 -6.10
C MET A 141 8.82 17.80 -7.11
N TYR A 142 8.27 18.97 -7.40
CA TYR A 142 8.83 19.95 -8.35
C TYR A 142 9.10 19.40 -9.76
N GLY A 143 8.36 18.36 -10.17
CA GLY A 143 8.56 17.65 -11.45
C GLY A 143 9.69 16.63 -11.42
N GLU A 144 10.36 16.45 -10.30
CA GLU A 144 11.36 15.40 -10.09
C GLU A 144 10.71 14.18 -9.40
N LYS A 145 11.13 12.98 -9.79
CA LYS A 145 10.68 11.72 -9.19
C LYS A 145 11.79 11.14 -8.33
N VAL A 146 11.49 10.92 -7.06
CA VAL A 146 12.43 10.41 -6.04
C VAL A 146 12.02 9.01 -5.63
N PRO A 147 12.80 7.97 -5.95
CA PRO A 147 12.52 6.61 -5.49
C PRO A 147 12.45 6.55 -3.96
N VAL A 148 11.49 5.77 -3.47
CA VAL A 148 11.31 5.52 -2.04
C VAL A 148 11.55 4.05 -1.76
N GLU A 149 12.40 3.78 -0.78
CA GLU A 149 12.72 2.45 -0.29
C GLU A 149 12.33 2.30 1.16
N ILE A 150 11.86 1.11 1.51
CA ILE A 150 11.59 0.71 2.89
C ILE A 150 12.46 -0.49 3.24
N ASN A 151 12.66 -0.73 4.54
CA ASN A 151 13.34 -1.94 4.97
C ASN A 151 12.41 -3.16 4.77
N ALA A 152 12.84 -4.12 3.95
CA ALA A 152 12.10 -5.33 3.63
C ALA A 152 11.81 -6.20 4.87
N ASP A 153 12.60 -6.08 5.94
CA ASP A 153 12.41 -6.85 7.17
C ASP A 153 11.08 -6.54 7.87
N PHE A 154 10.49 -5.37 7.62
CA PHE A 154 9.14 -5.03 8.10
C PHE A 154 8.02 -5.74 7.34
N LEU A 155 8.31 -6.27 6.15
CA LEU A 155 7.34 -7.04 5.34
C LEU A 155 7.54 -8.55 5.48
N VAL A 156 8.77 -8.99 5.61
CA VAL A 156 9.19 -10.42 5.59
C VAL A 156 10.24 -10.66 6.68
N GLY A 157 10.08 -10.09 7.83
CA GLY A 157 11.01 -10.26 8.95
C GLY A 157 10.74 -11.54 9.75
N PRO A 158 11.71 -11.97 10.56
CA PRO A 158 11.59 -13.17 11.39
C PRO A 158 10.50 -13.07 12.45
N ASP A 159 10.23 -11.86 12.96
CA ASP A 159 9.27 -11.65 14.05
C ASP A 159 8.40 -10.41 13.79
N GLY A 160 7.09 -10.60 13.74
CA GLY A 160 6.09 -9.52 13.78
C GLY A 160 5.99 -8.67 12.52
N ALA A 161 6.52 -9.13 11.39
CA ALA A 161 6.34 -8.43 10.12
C ALA A 161 4.84 -8.35 9.76
N HIS A 162 4.35 -7.14 9.57
CA HIS A 162 2.94 -6.88 9.26
C HIS A 162 2.79 -5.64 8.39
N LEU A 163 1.98 -5.75 7.35
CA LEU A 163 1.61 -4.63 6.49
C LEU A 163 0.10 -4.56 6.32
N ASN A 164 -0.49 -3.41 6.61
CA ASN A 164 -1.88 -3.12 6.31
C ASN A 164 -1.97 -2.06 5.21
N ILE A 165 -2.69 -2.36 4.13
CA ILE A 165 -2.92 -1.43 3.03
C ILE A 165 -4.39 -1.02 3.01
N SER A 166 -4.66 0.22 3.36
CA SER A 166 -5.98 0.83 3.35
C SER A 166 -6.15 1.77 2.17
N GLY A 167 -7.37 1.89 1.65
CA GLY A 167 -7.67 2.79 0.54
C GLY A 167 -9.14 2.76 0.14
N ILE A 168 -9.55 3.71 -0.68
CA ILE A 168 -10.92 3.83 -1.18
C ILE A 168 -11.26 2.62 -2.05
N SER A 169 -12.45 2.05 -1.85
CA SER A 169 -12.95 0.92 -2.65
C SER A 169 -13.25 1.36 -4.09
N GLY A 170 -13.00 0.46 -5.06
CA GLY A 170 -13.36 0.69 -6.47
C GLY A 170 -12.24 1.17 -7.38
N LEU A 171 -11.15 1.71 -6.84
CA LEU A 171 -10.00 2.20 -7.63
C LEU A 171 -8.88 1.17 -7.82
N ALA A 172 -9.09 -0.07 -7.42
CA ALA A 172 -8.11 -1.18 -7.48
C ALA A 172 -6.74 -0.91 -6.83
N CYS A 173 -6.53 0.28 -6.26
CA CYS A 173 -5.24 0.72 -5.74
C CYS A 173 -4.66 -0.20 -4.65
N LYS A 174 -5.50 -0.77 -3.78
CA LYS A 174 -5.05 -1.69 -2.72
C LYS A 174 -4.40 -2.95 -3.30
N THR A 175 -5.12 -3.66 -4.16
CA THR A 175 -4.65 -4.90 -4.78
C THR A 175 -3.45 -4.64 -5.68
N SER A 176 -3.51 -3.60 -6.53
CA SER A 176 -2.40 -3.25 -7.43
C SER A 176 -1.13 -2.89 -6.68
N TYR A 177 -1.25 -2.09 -5.62
CA TYR A 177 -0.09 -1.73 -4.81
C TYR A 177 0.48 -2.92 -4.04
N THR A 178 -0.37 -3.79 -3.50
CA THR A 178 0.07 -5.03 -2.87
C THR A 178 0.85 -5.91 -3.86
N MET A 179 0.33 -6.08 -5.08
CA MET A 179 1.01 -6.86 -6.10
C MET A 179 2.33 -6.22 -6.54
N PHE A 180 2.40 -4.90 -6.63
CA PHE A 180 3.64 -4.19 -6.90
C PHE A 180 4.71 -4.49 -5.82
N LEU A 181 4.37 -4.38 -4.53
CA LEU A 181 5.30 -4.67 -3.44
C LEU A 181 5.75 -6.14 -3.41
N LEU A 182 4.83 -7.08 -3.63
CA LEU A 182 5.16 -8.50 -3.69
C LEU A 182 6.04 -8.83 -4.90
N ASN A 183 5.80 -8.17 -6.05
CA ASN A 183 6.64 -8.33 -7.23
C ASN A 183 8.05 -7.76 -7.00
N ALA A 184 8.16 -6.59 -6.35
CA ALA A 184 9.44 -6.03 -5.94
C ALA A 184 10.22 -6.98 -5.00
N LEU A 185 9.53 -7.57 -4.02
CA LEU A 185 10.10 -8.60 -3.15
C LEU A 185 10.58 -9.82 -3.95
N GLN A 186 9.75 -10.34 -4.85
CA GLN A 186 10.13 -11.51 -5.66
C GLN A 186 11.38 -11.23 -6.49
N GLN A 187 11.44 -10.07 -7.16
CA GLN A 187 12.62 -9.67 -7.95
C GLN A 187 13.87 -9.55 -7.08
N LYS A 188 13.75 -8.95 -5.89
CA LYS A 188 14.84 -8.82 -4.93
C LYS A 188 15.40 -10.20 -4.53
N TYR A 189 14.54 -11.14 -4.15
CA TYR A 189 14.97 -12.48 -3.73
C TYR A 189 15.53 -13.30 -4.89
N ILE A 190 14.97 -13.19 -6.09
CA ILE A 190 15.53 -13.85 -7.28
C ILE A 190 16.93 -13.33 -7.58
N LYS A 191 17.12 -12.01 -7.56
CA LYS A 191 18.42 -11.38 -7.80
C LYS A 191 19.47 -11.83 -6.75
N ALA A 192 19.10 -11.83 -5.48
CA ALA A 192 20.00 -12.28 -4.43
C ALA A 192 20.42 -13.75 -4.59
N LEU A 193 19.51 -14.62 -5.07
CA LEU A 193 19.84 -16.00 -5.40
C LEU A 193 20.75 -16.12 -6.63
N GLU A 194 20.58 -15.26 -7.64
CA GLU A 194 21.46 -15.20 -8.82
C GLU A 194 22.87 -14.71 -8.49
N ASP A 195 22.99 -13.82 -7.50
CA ASP A 195 24.25 -13.26 -7.00
C ASP A 195 24.93 -14.18 -5.95
N ASP A 196 24.47 -15.44 -5.78
CA ASP A 196 24.97 -16.40 -4.79
C ASP A 196 24.96 -15.87 -3.33
N GLU A 197 24.06 -14.96 -3.01
CA GLU A 197 23.88 -14.49 -1.65
C GLU A 197 23.18 -15.57 -0.80
N GLU A 198 23.59 -15.69 0.46
CA GLU A 198 22.95 -16.59 1.41
C GLU A 198 21.60 -16.03 1.86
N VAL A 199 20.54 -16.25 1.07
CA VAL A 199 19.19 -15.79 1.33
C VAL A 199 18.23 -16.94 1.59
N GLN A 200 17.25 -16.71 2.46
CA GLN A 200 16.14 -17.64 2.66
C GLN A 200 15.18 -17.57 1.47
N SER A 201 14.64 -18.72 1.06
CA SER A 201 13.58 -18.73 0.04
C SER A 201 12.30 -18.14 0.57
N ILE A 202 11.53 -17.47 -0.31
CA ILE A 202 10.24 -16.88 0.01
C ILE A 202 9.13 -17.51 -0.82
N ALA A 203 7.98 -17.77 -0.19
CA ALA A 203 6.76 -18.18 -0.86
C ALA A 203 5.60 -17.26 -0.50
N PHE A 204 4.83 -16.85 -1.48
CA PHE A 204 3.62 -16.05 -1.29
C PHE A 204 2.38 -16.94 -1.39
N VAL A 205 1.51 -16.87 -0.39
CA VAL A 205 0.20 -17.51 -0.41
C VAL A 205 -0.85 -16.43 -0.50
N LEU A 206 -1.55 -16.35 -1.64
CA LEU A 206 -2.53 -15.30 -1.93
C LEU A 206 -3.95 -15.89 -1.96
N PHE A 207 -4.82 -15.37 -1.09
CA PHE A 207 -6.23 -15.76 -1.06
C PHE A 207 -7.05 -14.82 -1.94
N ASN A 208 -7.53 -15.33 -3.08
CA ASN A 208 -8.36 -14.59 -4.00
C ASN A 208 -9.83 -14.69 -3.60
N VAL A 209 -10.38 -13.63 -3.02
CA VAL A 209 -11.78 -13.55 -2.58
C VAL A 209 -12.66 -12.70 -3.52
N LYS A 210 -12.07 -12.05 -4.54
CA LYS A 210 -12.74 -11.11 -5.44
C LYS A 210 -12.52 -11.48 -6.91
N GLY A 211 -13.29 -12.41 -7.39
CA GLY A 211 -13.37 -12.69 -8.82
C GLY A 211 -12.02 -13.00 -9.49
N ARG A 212 -11.62 -12.19 -10.45
CA ARG A 212 -10.46 -12.45 -11.33
C ARG A 212 -9.17 -11.74 -10.94
N ASP A 213 -9.18 -10.93 -9.92
CA ASP A 213 -8.11 -9.94 -9.62
C ASP A 213 -6.72 -10.56 -9.52
N LEU A 214 -6.60 -11.79 -8.98
CA LEU A 214 -5.32 -12.46 -8.77
C LEU A 214 -5.09 -13.67 -9.70
N LEU A 215 -5.88 -13.84 -10.75
CA LEU A 215 -5.83 -15.03 -11.62
C LEU A 215 -4.91 -14.89 -12.84
N SER A 216 -4.21 -13.76 -12.99
CA SER A 216 -3.34 -13.47 -14.15
C SER A 216 -1.97 -12.94 -13.74
N LEU A 217 -1.49 -13.33 -12.56
CA LEU A 217 -0.23 -12.83 -12.01
C LEU A 217 1.00 -13.23 -12.83
N ASP A 218 0.91 -14.36 -13.54
CA ASP A 218 1.91 -14.93 -14.45
C ASP A 218 1.83 -14.36 -15.88
N LYS A 219 0.87 -13.48 -16.17
CA LYS A 219 0.67 -12.92 -17.52
C LYS A 219 1.22 -11.50 -17.61
N LYS A 220 1.92 -11.23 -18.71
CA LYS A 220 2.45 -9.90 -18.99
C LYS A 220 1.30 -8.93 -19.31
N GLY A 221 1.24 -7.81 -18.58
CA GLY A 221 0.35 -6.70 -18.89
C GLY A 221 0.88 -5.83 -20.03
N ASN A 222 0.02 -4.98 -20.59
CA ASN A 222 0.41 -3.95 -21.53
C ASN A 222 0.79 -2.70 -20.75
N LEU A 223 2.07 -2.38 -20.70
CA LEU A 223 2.58 -1.14 -20.12
C LEU A 223 2.84 -0.13 -21.23
N ASP A 224 2.41 1.09 -21.03
CA ASP A 224 2.81 2.21 -21.87
C ASP A 224 4.27 2.63 -21.59
N LYS A 225 4.80 3.49 -22.45
CA LYS A 225 6.18 3.95 -22.31
C LYS A 225 6.42 4.69 -20.97
N THR A 226 5.47 5.50 -20.54
CA THR A 226 5.59 6.27 -19.29
C THR A 226 5.72 5.35 -18.07
N ASN A 227 4.92 4.29 -18.01
CA ASN A 227 5.02 3.31 -16.96
C ASN A 227 6.31 2.48 -17.03
N GLN A 228 6.80 2.16 -18.24
CA GLN A 228 8.10 1.51 -18.41
C GLN A 228 9.23 2.39 -17.87
N ASP A 229 9.26 3.69 -18.22
CA ASP A 229 10.26 4.64 -17.72
C ASP A 229 10.24 4.74 -16.19
N ILE A 230 9.06 4.59 -15.53
CA ILE A 230 8.94 4.54 -14.08
C ILE A 230 9.58 3.27 -13.51
N TYR A 231 9.33 2.11 -14.10
CA TYR A 231 9.96 0.85 -13.64
C TYR A 231 11.48 0.92 -13.76
N ASP A 232 12.00 1.47 -14.87
CA ASP A 232 13.43 1.64 -15.10
C ASP A 232 14.05 2.58 -14.05
N MET A 233 13.38 3.71 -13.74
CA MET A 233 13.78 4.63 -12.67
C MET A 233 13.80 3.97 -11.29
N LEU A 234 12.87 3.05 -11.02
CA LEU A 234 12.79 2.29 -9.77
C LEU A 234 13.75 1.11 -9.73
N HIS A 235 14.57 0.90 -10.75
CA HIS A 235 15.47 -0.25 -10.91
C HIS A 235 14.75 -1.61 -10.82
N MET A 236 13.51 -1.65 -11.33
CA MET A 236 12.68 -2.84 -11.39
C MET A 236 12.40 -3.25 -12.83
N GLU A 237 12.28 -4.53 -13.07
CA GLU A 237 11.81 -5.04 -14.35
C GLU A 237 10.28 -5.06 -14.40
N ALA A 238 9.71 -4.56 -15.50
CA ALA A 238 8.28 -4.63 -15.75
C ALA A 238 7.89 -6.04 -16.25
N LYS A 239 7.95 -7.02 -15.35
CA LYS A 239 7.66 -8.43 -15.64
C LYS A 239 6.60 -9.01 -14.70
N PRO A 240 5.84 -10.03 -15.17
CA PRO A 240 4.89 -10.73 -14.32
C PRO A 240 5.60 -11.53 -13.22
N PHE A 241 4.81 -12.08 -12.29
CA PHE A 241 5.35 -13.02 -11.31
C PHE A 241 5.85 -14.29 -11.99
N SER A 242 6.94 -14.83 -11.49
CA SER A 242 7.46 -16.14 -11.86
C SER A 242 7.01 -17.21 -10.86
N ASN A 243 7.01 -18.48 -11.29
CA ASN A 243 6.67 -19.63 -10.45
C ASN A 243 5.29 -19.54 -9.78
N VAL A 244 4.29 -19.04 -10.50
CA VAL A 244 2.91 -18.93 -10.02
C VAL A 244 2.20 -20.26 -10.19
N HIS A 245 1.52 -20.72 -9.13
CA HIS A 245 0.65 -21.88 -9.17
C HIS A 245 -0.72 -21.54 -8.59
N TYR A 246 -1.79 -21.91 -9.32
CA TYR A 246 -3.17 -21.62 -8.96
C TYR A 246 -3.84 -22.84 -8.36
N TYR A 247 -4.60 -22.66 -7.28
CA TYR A 247 -5.38 -23.70 -6.63
C TYR A 247 -6.87 -23.38 -6.71
N TYR A 248 -7.61 -24.25 -7.37
CA TYR A 248 -9.07 -24.11 -7.53
C TYR A 248 -9.82 -25.12 -6.66
N PRO A 249 -10.97 -24.75 -6.07
CA PRO A 249 -11.83 -25.72 -5.40
C PRO A 249 -12.26 -26.83 -6.36
N TYR A 250 -12.30 -28.04 -5.86
CA TYR A 250 -12.77 -29.19 -6.65
C TYR A 250 -14.26 -29.09 -6.95
N SER A 251 -14.64 -29.44 -8.18
CA SER A 251 -16.01 -29.63 -8.62
C SER A 251 -16.07 -30.86 -9.50
N ASP A 252 -17.10 -31.71 -9.34
CA ASP A 252 -17.25 -32.95 -10.10
C ASP A 252 -17.59 -32.70 -11.58
N ASN A 253 -18.39 -31.68 -11.84
CA ASN A 253 -18.94 -31.43 -13.16
C ASN A 253 -18.22 -30.36 -13.95
N GLU A 254 -17.77 -29.30 -13.27
CA GLU A 254 -17.07 -28.20 -13.91
C GLU A 254 -16.05 -27.56 -12.94
N ILE A 255 -14.98 -27.00 -13.54
CA ILE A 255 -13.89 -26.43 -12.78
C ILE A 255 -14.32 -25.20 -11.94
N HIS A 256 -15.49 -24.63 -12.20
CA HIS A 256 -15.80 -23.30 -11.74
C HIS A 256 -17.25 -23.04 -11.41
N ALA A 257 -18.02 -24.00 -11.03
CA ALA A 257 -19.41 -23.75 -10.61
C ALA A 257 -19.56 -22.64 -9.55
N LYS A 258 -18.49 -22.23 -8.87
CA LYS A 258 -18.45 -21.14 -7.87
C LYS A 258 -17.24 -20.23 -7.97
N THR A 259 -16.45 -20.29 -9.05
CA THR A 259 -15.37 -19.35 -9.30
C THR A 259 -15.79 -18.35 -10.37
N TYR A 260 -15.42 -17.09 -10.23
CA TYR A 260 -15.70 -16.04 -11.22
C TYR A 260 -14.70 -16.07 -12.40
N ALA A 261 -13.85 -17.09 -12.48
CA ALA A 261 -12.90 -17.22 -13.57
C ALA A 261 -13.60 -17.75 -14.83
N ASP A 262 -13.18 -17.27 -15.99
CA ASP A 262 -13.61 -17.76 -17.27
C ASP A 262 -13.13 -19.21 -17.48
N LYS A 263 -14.04 -20.09 -17.98
CA LYS A 263 -13.77 -21.51 -18.18
C LYS A 263 -12.56 -21.74 -19.10
N HIS A 264 -12.51 -21.03 -20.20
CA HIS A 264 -11.45 -21.20 -21.19
C HIS A 264 -10.09 -20.82 -20.58
N TYR A 265 -10.07 -19.74 -19.80
CA TYR A 265 -8.86 -19.29 -19.13
C TYR A 265 -8.33 -20.31 -18.09
N VAL A 266 -9.24 -20.84 -17.28
CA VAL A 266 -8.88 -21.87 -16.27
C VAL A 266 -8.40 -23.15 -16.93
N MET A 267 -9.06 -23.60 -18.02
CA MET A 267 -8.64 -24.78 -18.80
C MET A 267 -7.24 -24.58 -19.41
N THR A 268 -6.93 -23.38 -19.90
CA THR A 268 -5.58 -23.07 -20.40
C THR A 268 -4.53 -23.24 -19.31
N GLN A 269 -4.79 -22.82 -18.08
CA GLN A 269 -3.86 -23.00 -16.96
C GLN A 269 -3.64 -24.47 -16.61
N PHE A 270 -4.66 -25.34 -16.72
CA PHE A 270 -4.53 -26.76 -16.48
C PHE A 270 -3.83 -27.50 -17.62
N ASP A 271 -4.24 -27.27 -18.85
CA ASP A 271 -3.88 -28.09 -19.99
C ASP A 271 -2.60 -27.60 -20.67
N HIS A 272 -2.45 -26.29 -20.82
CA HIS A 272 -1.33 -25.67 -21.54
C HIS A 272 -0.23 -25.20 -20.58
N ASP A 273 -0.56 -24.33 -19.65
CA ASP A 273 0.43 -23.70 -18.75
C ASP A 273 0.87 -24.69 -17.63
N LYS A 274 0.04 -25.68 -17.30
CA LYS A 274 0.25 -26.70 -16.26
C LYS A 274 0.60 -26.11 -14.88
N ASN A 275 0.11 -24.91 -14.63
CA ASN A 275 0.34 -24.16 -13.39
C ASN A 275 -0.91 -24.03 -12.51
N ALA A 276 -1.85 -24.97 -12.67
CA ALA A 276 -3.05 -25.02 -11.85
C ALA A 276 -3.34 -26.41 -11.30
N SER A 277 -3.91 -26.47 -10.11
CA SER A 277 -4.36 -27.70 -9.46
C SER A 277 -5.73 -27.51 -8.81
N LYS A 278 -6.48 -28.61 -8.69
CA LYS A 278 -7.70 -28.64 -7.91
C LYS A 278 -7.42 -29.15 -6.51
N TYR A 279 -8.03 -28.56 -5.51
CA TYR A 279 -7.95 -29.05 -4.14
C TYR A 279 -9.32 -29.44 -3.60
N LYS A 280 -9.37 -30.44 -2.75
CA LYS A 280 -10.55 -30.82 -1.97
C LYS A 280 -10.14 -31.30 -0.60
N TYR A 281 -11.03 -31.17 0.34
CA TYR A 281 -10.87 -31.77 1.65
C TYR A 281 -11.39 -33.20 1.61
N SER A 282 -10.55 -34.18 1.94
CA SER A 282 -10.97 -35.57 2.08
C SER A 282 -11.03 -35.95 3.54
N TYR A 283 -11.97 -36.81 3.91
CA TYR A 283 -12.11 -37.25 5.28
C TYR A 283 -10.81 -37.83 5.83
N LYS A 284 -10.13 -38.68 5.06
CA LYS A 284 -8.88 -39.33 5.46
C LYS A 284 -7.78 -38.36 5.92
N PHE A 285 -7.63 -37.23 5.23
CA PHE A 285 -6.56 -36.28 5.49
C PHE A 285 -7.01 -35.04 6.25
N SER A 286 -8.33 -34.82 6.36
CA SER A 286 -8.86 -33.55 6.91
C SER A 286 -9.73 -33.76 8.14
N LYS A 287 -9.95 -35.00 8.62
CA LYS A 287 -10.80 -35.30 9.77
C LYS A 287 -10.42 -34.52 11.03
N GLU A 288 -9.14 -34.35 11.28
CA GLU A 288 -8.62 -33.62 12.45
C GLU A 288 -8.81 -32.09 12.36
N LYS A 289 -9.21 -31.60 11.17
CA LYS A 289 -9.41 -30.18 10.88
C LYS A 289 -10.88 -29.80 10.68
N LEU A 290 -11.82 -30.71 11.00
CA LEU A 290 -13.25 -30.50 10.81
C LEU A 290 -13.75 -29.26 11.54
N GLU A 291 -13.27 -28.99 12.74
CA GLU A 291 -13.62 -27.80 13.51
C GLU A 291 -13.29 -26.50 12.74
N PHE A 292 -12.16 -26.45 12.05
CA PHE A 292 -11.78 -25.29 11.23
C PHE A 292 -12.63 -25.15 9.99
N LEU A 293 -13.04 -26.25 9.36
CA LEU A 293 -13.90 -26.23 8.17
C LEU A 293 -15.30 -25.66 8.45
N PHE A 294 -15.77 -25.77 9.67
CA PHE A 294 -17.07 -25.30 10.12
C PHE A 294 -17.01 -24.16 11.14
N ALA A 295 -15.85 -23.54 11.33
CA ALA A 295 -15.63 -22.48 12.32
C ALA A 295 -16.53 -21.24 12.16
N ASN A 296 -17.04 -21.00 10.93
CA ASN A 296 -17.93 -19.87 10.65
C ASN A 296 -19.41 -20.23 10.64
N GLU A 297 -19.75 -21.48 10.91
CA GLU A 297 -21.16 -21.92 10.99
C GLU A 297 -21.69 -21.67 12.38
N GLU A 298 -22.85 -21.02 12.50
CA GLU A 298 -23.53 -20.81 13.77
C GLU A 298 -24.11 -22.15 14.25
N ASP A 299 -23.67 -22.61 15.43
CA ASP A 299 -24.14 -23.83 16.07
C ASP A 299 -24.69 -23.56 17.49
N PRO A 300 -25.82 -22.82 17.60
CA PRO A 300 -26.36 -22.42 18.89
C PRO A 300 -26.81 -23.60 19.78
N THR A 301 -27.01 -24.77 19.19
CA THR A 301 -27.45 -25.98 19.88
C THR A 301 -26.32 -26.95 20.19
N GLY A 302 -25.10 -26.68 19.72
CA GLY A 302 -23.98 -27.60 19.83
C GLY A 302 -24.11 -28.89 19.01
N THR A 303 -25.05 -28.93 18.08
CA THR A 303 -25.33 -30.12 17.26
C THR A 303 -24.18 -30.43 16.33
N LEU A 304 -23.63 -29.41 15.65
CA LEU A 304 -22.51 -29.57 14.74
C LEU A 304 -21.24 -30.01 15.49
N ALA A 305 -20.96 -29.40 16.65
CA ALA A 305 -19.86 -29.78 17.51
C ALA A 305 -19.97 -31.23 17.99
N SER A 306 -21.18 -31.67 18.34
CA SER A 306 -21.46 -33.06 18.71
C SER A 306 -21.23 -34.04 17.59
N ILE A 307 -21.65 -33.69 16.35
CA ILE A 307 -21.42 -34.50 15.15
C ILE A 307 -19.94 -34.60 14.82
N ILE A 308 -19.19 -33.48 14.88
CA ILE A 308 -17.74 -33.45 14.63
C ILE A 308 -17.02 -34.33 15.64
N THR A 309 -17.35 -34.21 16.94
CA THR A 309 -16.78 -35.01 18.02
C THR A 309 -17.06 -36.50 17.76
N TRP A 310 -18.27 -36.84 17.37
CA TRP A 310 -18.64 -38.24 17.09
C TRP A 310 -17.90 -38.81 15.87
N ILE A 311 -17.71 -38.02 14.82
CA ILE A 311 -16.94 -38.42 13.63
C ILE A 311 -15.46 -38.63 13.96
N ASN A 312 -14.90 -37.81 14.86
CA ASN A 312 -13.49 -37.89 15.25
C ASN A 312 -13.18 -38.95 16.29
N ASN A 313 -14.20 -39.50 16.96
CA ASN A 313 -14.00 -40.46 18.03
C ASN A 313 -13.38 -41.76 17.53
N GLU A 314 -12.35 -42.24 18.19
CA GLU A 314 -11.76 -43.56 17.94
C GLU A 314 -12.84 -44.65 18.22
N GLY A 315 -13.05 -45.52 17.31
CA GLY A 315 -14.12 -46.51 17.37
C GLY A 315 -15.45 -46.03 16.77
N ALA A 316 -15.54 -44.82 16.27
CA ALA A 316 -16.69 -44.40 15.49
C ALA A 316 -16.90 -45.28 14.26
N PRO A 317 -18.16 -45.48 13.81
CA PRO A 317 -18.49 -46.36 12.68
C PRO A 317 -17.86 -45.91 11.34
N PHE A 318 -17.21 -44.77 11.38
CA PHE A 318 -16.52 -44.18 10.21
C PHE A 318 -15.01 -44.47 10.21
N SER A 319 -14.49 -45.19 11.20
CA SER A 319 -13.10 -45.62 11.17
C SER A 319 -12.86 -46.47 9.91
N GLY A 320 -11.84 -46.11 9.15
CA GLY A 320 -11.56 -46.74 7.85
C GLY A 320 -12.28 -46.16 6.63
N CYS A 321 -13.18 -45.16 6.78
CA CYS A 321 -13.67 -44.38 5.65
C CYS A 321 -12.57 -43.50 5.08
N GLY A 322 -12.42 -43.49 3.75
CA GLY A 322 -11.47 -42.65 3.02
C GLY A 322 -12.09 -41.39 2.43
N THR A 323 -13.41 -41.38 2.27
CA THR A 323 -14.14 -40.33 1.59
C THR A 323 -15.39 -39.88 2.35
N TRP A 324 -15.83 -38.67 2.14
CA TRP A 324 -17.10 -38.14 2.68
C TRP A 324 -18.32 -38.92 2.19
N HIS A 325 -18.25 -39.45 0.97
CA HIS A 325 -19.34 -40.29 0.40
C HIS A 325 -19.53 -41.58 1.20
N GLU A 326 -18.45 -42.24 1.59
CA GLU A 326 -18.52 -43.46 2.42
C GLU A 326 -19.12 -43.17 3.78
N ILE A 327 -18.81 -42.03 4.39
CA ILE A 327 -19.41 -41.57 5.66
C ILE A 327 -20.92 -41.38 5.49
N PHE A 328 -21.33 -40.68 4.41
CA PHE A 328 -22.73 -40.43 4.11
C PHE A 328 -23.50 -41.72 3.91
N CYS A 329 -22.97 -42.66 3.11
CA CYS A 329 -23.58 -43.94 2.87
C CYS A 329 -23.74 -44.77 4.17
N ARG A 330 -22.72 -44.82 5.02
CA ARG A 330 -22.79 -45.53 6.29
C ARG A 330 -23.78 -44.89 7.27
N GLY A 331 -23.87 -43.57 7.28
CA GLY A 331 -24.84 -42.82 8.08
C GLY A 331 -26.27 -43.11 7.67
N GLN A 332 -26.59 -43.22 6.36
CA GLN A 332 -27.89 -43.58 5.88
C GLN A 332 -28.29 -45.04 6.21
N ILE A 333 -27.37 -45.97 6.13
CA ILE A 333 -27.62 -47.36 6.50
C ILE A 333 -28.00 -47.48 7.98
N ARG A 334 -27.37 -46.76 8.87
CA ARG A 334 -27.72 -46.74 10.30
C ARG A 334 -29.11 -46.17 10.58
N ASN A 335 -29.48 -45.10 9.93
CA ASN A 335 -30.81 -44.51 10.06
C ASN A 335 -31.94 -45.47 9.58
N ARG A 336 -31.64 -46.32 8.59
CA ARG A 336 -32.57 -47.35 8.15
C ARG A 336 -32.65 -48.57 9.09
N CYS A 337 -31.54 -48.90 9.75
CA CYS A 337 -31.52 -49.99 10.76
C CYS A 337 -32.09 -49.54 12.12
N GLY A 338 -31.96 -48.25 12.50
CA GLY A 338 -32.51 -47.71 13.75
C GLY A 338 -34.04 -47.59 13.79
N THR A 339 -34.69 -47.57 12.61
CA THR A 339 -36.14 -47.53 12.50
C THR A 339 -36.78 -48.91 12.47
N GLN A 340 -36.03 -50.00 12.41
CA GLN A 340 -36.58 -51.37 12.43
C GLN A 340 -36.48 -52.05 13.81
N ALA A 341 -35.94 -51.40 14.84
CA ALA A 341 -35.83 -51.95 16.19
C ALA A 341 -36.86 -51.32 17.17
N GLY A 342 -37.99 -50.86 16.65
CA GLY A 342 -39.10 -50.26 17.42
C GLY A 342 -40.43 -50.83 17.00
N ILE A 343 -40.65 -52.17 17.14
CA ILE A 343 -41.93 -52.84 17.35
C ILE A 343 -41.78 -53.86 18.45
#